data_6398aaad176f39dfb67836e367cbe843
#
_entry.id   6398aaad176f39dfb67836e367cbe843
#
_cell.length_a   1.000
_cell.length_b   1.000
_cell.length_c   1.000
_cell.angle_alpha   90.00
_cell.angle_beta   90.00
_cell.angle_gamma   90.00
#
_symmetry.space_group_name_H-M   'P 1'
#
loop_
_entity.id
_entity.type
_entity.pdbx_description
1 polymer ?
#
loop_
_entity_poly.entity_id
_entity_poly.type
_entity_poly.pdbx_seq_one_letter_code
_entity_poly.pdbx_strand_id
1 'polypeptide(L)' 'KEGIIMAVANTLRQVRTERNICQEDLAIAIGSCGRTIGRIERSERSASLELALRLSKYLDVAVEELFVLDEEK' A
#
# COMPACT_ATOMS: atom_id res chain seq x y z
N LYS A 1 9.95 0.01 -28.75
CA LYS A 1 10.57 -0.69 -28.07
C LYS A 1 9.88 -1.24 -26.96
N GLU A 2 10.17 -2.22 -26.55
CA GLU A 2 9.51 -2.73 -25.58
C GLU A 2 10.34 -2.89 -24.50
N GLY A 3 10.09 -2.49 -23.47
CA GLY A 3 10.87 -2.64 -22.33
C GLY A 3 10.20 -3.50 -21.33
N ILE A 4 10.72 -3.51 -20.14
CA ILE A 4 10.06 -4.16 -19.02
C ILE A 4 9.00 -3.22 -18.51
N ILE A 5 7.80 -3.72 -18.39
CA ILE A 5 6.71 -2.94 -17.78
C ILE A 5 6.70 -3.29 -16.31
N MET A 6 6.81 -2.26 -15.47
CA MET A 6 6.83 -2.47 -14.03
C MET A 6 5.71 -1.69 -13.40
N ALA A 7 5.04 -2.33 -12.50
CA ALA A 7 3.99 -1.70 -11.71
C ALA A 7 4.21 -2.08 -10.26
N VAL A 8 3.60 -1.35 -9.35
CA VAL A 8 3.70 -1.65 -7.94
C VAL A 8 2.44 -2.38 -7.51
N ALA A 9 2.61 -3.62 -7.10
CA ALA A 9 1.54 -4.38 -6.48
C ALA A 9 1.63 -4.20 -4.98
N ASN A 10 0.53 -4.40 -4.28
CA ASN A 10 0.55 -4.26 -2.84
C ASN A 10 -0.32 -5.30 -2.18
N THR A 11 0.02 -5.60 -0.92
CA THR A 11 -0.75 -6.51 -0.09
C THR A 11 -1.45 -5.76 1.02
N LEU A 12 -1.60 -4.45 0.89
CA LEU A 12 -2.09 -3.59 1.96
C LEU A 12 -3.46 -4.04 2.45
N ARG A 13 -4.38 -4.31 1.52
CA ARG A 13 -5.72 -4.73 1.92
C ARG A 13 -5.68 -6.03 2.71
N GLN A 14 -4.88 -6.98 2.24
CA GLN A 14 -4.77 -8.27 2.90
C GLN A 14 -4.22 -8.10 4.33
N VAL A 15 -3.13 -7.36 4.45
CA VAL A 15 -2.53 -7.14 5.78
C VAL A 15 -3.51 -6.42 6.69
N ARG A 16 -4.17 -5.39 6.17
CA ARG A 16 -5.11 -4.62 6.96
C ARG A 16 -6.29 -5.48 7.45
N THR A 17 -6.86 -6.27 6.54
CA THR A 17 -8.03 -7.06 6.92
C THR A 17 -7.67 -8.20 7.86
N GLU A 18 -6.45 -8.74 7.75
CA GLU A 18 -6.00 -9.75 8.69
C GLU A 18 -5.90 -9.21 10.10
N ARG A 19 -5.72 -7.90 10.23
CA ARG A 19 -5.63 -7.27 11.54
C ARG A 19 -6.94 -6.63 11.97
N ASN A 20 -8.01 -6.85 11.19
CA ASN A 20 -9.33 -6.32 11.50
C ASN A 20 -9.34 -4.80 11.62
N ILE A 21 -8.61 -4.12 10.73
CA ILE A 21 -8.54 -2.66 10.71
C ILE A 21 -9.30 -2.19 9.48
N CYS A 22 -10.25 -1.27 9.64
CA CYS A 22 -10.95 -0.71 8.49
C CYS A 22 -10.11 0.39 7.84
N GLN A 23 -10.46 0.75 6.60
CA GLN A 23 -9.69 1.75 5.86
C GLN A 23 -9.62 3.08 6.60
N GLU A 24 -10.72 3.47 7.21
CA GLU A 24 -10.79 4.75 7.90
C GLU A 24 -9.88 4.78 9.11
N ASP A 25 -9.90 3.72 9.89
CA ASP A 25 -9.06 3.65 11.09
C ASP A 25 -7.59 3.64 10.73
N LEU A 26 -7.23 2.91 9.68
CA LEU A 26 -5.84 2.91 9.24
C LEU A 26 -5.42 4.30 8.78
N ALA A 27 -6.30 4.96 8.04
CA ALA A 27 -5.99 6.30 7.53
C ALA A 27 -5.76 7.27 8.68
N ILE A 28 -6.61 7.24 9.70
CA ILE A 28 -6.46 8.11 10.84
C ILE A 28 -5.12 7.87 11.53
N ALA A 29 -4.75 6.59 11.67
CA ALA A 29 -3.51 6.24 12.38
C ALA A 29 -2.27 6.77 11.68
N ILE A 30 -2.31 6.89 10.35
CA ILE A 30 -1.12 7.30 9.60
C ILE A 30 -1.25 8.72 9.04
N GLY A 31 -2.30 9.45 9.40
CA GLY A 31 -2.47 10.83 8.97
C GLY A 31 -2.91 10.99 7.53
N SER A 32 -3.77 10.10 7.06
CA SER A 32 -4.28 10.13 5.69
C SER A 32 -5.81 10.10 5.74
N CYS A 33 -6.45 9.66 4.67
CA CYS A 33 -7.91 9.47 4.66
C CYS A 33 -8.24 8.14 4.02
N GLY A 34 -9.43 7.63 4.37
CA GLY A 34 -9.83 6.31 3.90
C GLY A 34 -9.88 6.20 2.39
N ARG A 35 -10.27 7.30 1.71
CA ARG A 35 -10.31 7.30 0.26
C ARG A 35 -8.93 7.04 -0.35
N THR A 36 -7.90 7.67 0.22
CA THR A 36 -6.54 7.47 -0.26
C THR A 36 -6.10 6.03 -0.04
N ILE A 37 -6.40 5.48 1.15
CA ILE A 37 -6.07 4.08 1.44
C ILE A 37 -6.76 3.16 0.43
N GLY A 38 -8.04 3.38 0.16
CA GLY A 38 -8.77 2.56 -0.80
C GLY A 38 -8.18 2.62 -2.20
N ARG A 39 -7.77 3.82 -2.64
CA ARG A 39 -7.19 3.97 -3.97
C ARG A 39 -5.85 3.27 -4.08
N ILE A 40 -5.06 3.31 -3.01
CA ILE A 40 -3.78 2.60 -2.99
C ILE A 40 -4.03 1.10 -3.05
N GLU A 41 -4.99 0.61 -2.29
CA GLU A 41 -5.29 -0.83 -2.27
C GLU A 41 -5.72 -1.34 -3.64
N ARG A 42 -6.42 -0.50 -4.40
CA ARG A 42 -6.87 -0.88 -5.74
C ARG A 42 -5.83 -0.57 -6.82
N SER A 43 -4.67 -0.11 -6.41
CA SER A 43 -3.58 0.26 -7.33
C SER A 43 -3.98 1.40 -8.27
N GLU A 44 -4.93 2.24 -7.85
CA GLU A 44 -5.31 3.42 -8.61
C GLU A 44 -4.39 4.58 -8.32
N ARG A 45 -3.62 4.48 -7.25
CA ARG A 45 -2.72 5.53 -6.84
C ARG A 45 -1.52 4.90 -6.14
N SER A 46 -0.34 5.47 -6.38
CA SER A 46 0.86 5.03 -5.68
C SER A 46 0.94 5.68 -4.30
N ALA A 47 1.50 4.96 -3.36
CA ALA A 47 1.79 5.55 -2.06
C ALA A 47 3.09 6.36 -2.18
N SER A 48 3.13 7.53 -1.52
CA SER A 48 4.38 8.25 -1.42
C SER A 48 5.33 7.45 -0.53
N LEU A 49 6.61 7.75 -0.62
CA LEU A 49 7.60 7.08 0.21
C LEU A 49 7.26 7.28 1.69
N GLU A 50 6.90 8.50 2.06
CA GLU A 50 6.57 8.78 3.46
C GLU A 50 5.38 7.95 3.90
N LEU A 51 4.34 7.88 3.08
CA LEU A 51 3.15 7.12 3.42
C LEU A 51 3.46 5.63 3.53
N ALA A 52 4.28 5.12 2.61
CA ALA A 52 4.68 3.72 2.65
C ALA A 52 5.44 3.40 3.94
N LEU A 53 6.31 4.30 4.37
CA LEU A 53 7.06 4.08 5.60
C LEU A 53 6.15 4.14 6.83
N ARG A 54 5.17 5.04 6.82
CA ARG A 54 4.21 5.12 7.92
C ARG A 54 3.36 3.86 8.02
N LEU A 55 2.92 3.36 6.87
CA LEU A 55 2.15 2.11 6.83
C LEU A 55 2.97 0.95 7.36
N SER A 56 4.20 0.85 6.90
CA SER A 56 5.11 -0.21 7.34
C SER A 56 5.30 -0.19 8.83
N LYS A 57 5.52 0.99 9.38
CA LYS A 57 5.77 1.11 10.80
C LYS A 57 4.52 0.80 11.63
N TYR A 58 3.37 1.31 11.19
CA TYR A 58 2.13 1.11 11.95
C TYR A 58 1.69 -0.34 11.92
N LEU A 59 1.82 -0.99 10.76
CA LEU A 59 1.38 -2.37 10.60
C LEU A 59 2.46 -3.37 11.01
N ASP A 60 3.67 -2.89 11.27
CA ASP A 60 4.80 -3.72 11.63
C ASP A 60 5.09 -4.78 10.57
N VAL A 61 5.12 -4.33 9.32
CA VAL A 61 5.40 -5.16 8.16
C VAL A 61 6.39 -4.41 7.30
N ALA A 62 7.40 -5.09 6.77
CA ALA A 62 8.41 -4.44 5.95
C ALA A 62 7.78 -3.81 4.72
N VAL A 63 8.32 -2.66 4.27
CA VAL A 63 7.82 -2.00 3.07
C VAL A 63 7.84 -2.96 1.89
N GLU A 64 8.88 -3.77 1.79
CA GLU A 64 9.02 -4.71 0.67
C GLU A 64 7.96 -5.81 0.70
N GLU A 65 7.33 -6.03 1.85
CA GLU A 65 6.24 -6.99 1.93
C GLU A 65 4.91 -6.36 1.61
N LEU A 66 4.78 -5.05 1.85
CA LEU A 66 3.56 -4.33 1.53
C LEU A 66 3.50 -3.94 0.05
N PHE A 67 4.63 -3.54 -0.51
CA PHE A 67 4.69 -3.03 -1.87
C PHE A 67 5.77 -3.78 -2.63
N VAL A 68 5.41 -4.33 -3.77
CA VAL A 68 6.30 -5.16 -4.56
C VAL A 68 6.25 -4.69 -6.00
N LEU A 69 7.41 -4.66 -6.65
CA LEU A 69 7.45 -4.37 -8.07
C LEU A 69 7.08 -5.62 -8.85
N ASP A 70 6.10 -5.46 -9.74
CA ASP A 70 5.72 -6.49 -10.68
C ASP A 70 6.37 -6.18 -12.00
N GLU A 71 7.10 -7.13 -12.56
CA GLU A 71 7.76 -6.93 -13.84
C GLU A 71 7.09 -7.77 -14.89
N GLU A 72 6.81 -7.14 -16.04
CA GLU A 72 6.28 -7.86 -17.20
C GLU A 72 7.14 -7.51 -18.39
N LYS A 73 7.40 -8.49 -19.21
CA LYS A 73 8.21 -8.29 -20.42
C LYS A 73 7.37 -8.35 -21.67
#